data_4c87500b0439f309d94a348e5be422ea
#
_entry.id   4c87500b0439f309d94a348e5be422ea
#
_cell.length_a   1.000
_cell.length_b   1.000
_cell.length_c   1.000
_cell.angle_alpha   90.00
_cell.angle_beta   90.00
_cell.angle_gamma   90.00
#
_symmetry.space_group_name_H-M   'P 1'
#
loop_
_entity.id
_entity.type
_entity.pdbx_description
1 polymer ?
#
loop_
_entity_poly.entity_id
_entity_poly.type
_entity_poly.pdbx_seq_one_letter_code
_entity_poly.pdbx_strand_id
1 'polypeptide(L)'
;MYPAVLPEETLLVVTADHSHVFTMGGYPKRGNPIFGLAVEKLQTEPEKAKDGMPYTVLGYGNGPGGKRINGTRQNPTGVDTGDKDYVQQSAVWLSSETHGGEDVGGFQSKCVSRKLWSRT
;
A
#
# COMPACT_ATOMS: atom_id res chain seq x y z
N MET A 1 14.91 1.17 -23.32
CA MET A 1 14.55 2.55 -23.74
C MET A 1 13.21 2.44 -24.44
N TYR A 2 12.14 2.95 -23.87
CA TYR A 2 10.81 2.96 -24.50
C TYR A 2 10.80 4.03 -25.60
N PRO A 3 10.14 3.81 -26.72
CA PRO A 3 10.04 4.84 -27.75
C PRO A 3 9.36 6.09 -27.19
N ALA A 4 9.96 7.23 -27.37
CA ALA A 4 9.51 8.50 -26.78
C ALA A 4 8.22 9.08 -27.41
N VAL A 5 7.69 8.44 -28.44
CA VAL A 5 6.49 8.92 -29.17
C VAL A 5 5.56 7.75 -29.42
N LEU A 6 4.39 7.81 -28.80
CA LEU A 6 3.27 6.93 -29.15
C LEU A 6 2.63 7.47 -30.43
N PRO A 7 2.28 6.63 -31.40
CA PRO A 7 1.52 7.06 -32.57
C PRO A 7 0.24 7.75 -32.15
N GLU A 8 -0.16 8.82 -32.83
CA GLU A 8 -1.38 9.59 -32.52
C GLU A 8 -2.67 8.75 -32.56
N GLU A 9 -2.61 7.60 -33.22
CA GLU A 9 -3.72 6.65 -33.36
C GLU A 9 -3.71 5.54 -32.31
N THR A 10 -2.80 5.58 -31.34
CA THR A 10 -2.67 4.54 -30.31
C THR A 10 -3.30 5.01 -29.00
N LEU A 11 -4.27 4.25 -28.50
CA LEU A 11 -4.78 4.36 -27.13
C LEU A 11 -3.92 3.51 -26.21
N LEU A 12 -3.22 4.16 -25.26
CA LEU A 12 -2.56 3.47 -24.17
C LEU A 12 -3.47 3.53 -22.93
N VAL A 13 -3.84 2.37 -22.42
CA VAL A 13 -4.57 2.24 -21.15
C VAL A 13 -3.70 1.47 -20.17
N VAL A 14 -3.55 2.02 -18.98
CA VAL A 14 -2.85 1.38 -17.86
C VAL A 14 -3.83 1.23 -16.71
N THR A 15 -4.05 0.01 -16.27
CA THR A 15 -4.93 -0.32 -15.14
C THR A 15 -4.39 -1.57 -14.44
N ALA A 16 -5.10 -2.03 -13.42
CA ALA A 16 -4.89 -3.33 -12.80
C ALA A 16 -6.16 -4.17 -12.89
N ASP A 17 -6.02 -5.49 -12.77
CA ASP A 17 -7.13 -6.43 -12.76
C ASP A 17 -7.89 -6.40 -11.41
N HIS A 18 -7.20 -6.11 -10.31
CA HIS A 18 -7.72 -5.98 -8.94
C HIS A 18 -6.76 -5.19 -8.06
N SER A 19 -7.18 -4.83 -6.88
CA SER A 19 -6.34 -4.32 -5.80
C SER A 19 -5.88 -5.44 -4.85
N HIS A 20 -5.19 -5.06 -3.77
CA HIS A 20 -4.82 -5.92 -2.65
C HIS A 20 -5.41 -5.38 -1.34
N VAL A 21 -5.55 -6.23 -0.31
CA VAL A 21 -6.05 -5.81 1.02
C VAL A 21 -5.03 -4.99 1.81
N PHE A 22 -4.41 -4.08 1.12
CA PHE A 22 -3.37 -3.18 1.57
C PHE A 22 -3.97 -1.96 2.26
N THR A 23 -3.37 -1.53 3.37
CA THR A 23 -3.83 -0.36 4.13
C THR A 23 -2.67 0.55 4.48
N MET A 24 -2.95 1.84 4.60
CA MET A 24 -2.07 2.83 5.20
C MET A 24 -2.80 3.47 6.37
N GLY A 25 -2.23 3.36 7.57
CA GLY A 25 -2.87 3.79 8.81
C GLY A 25 -2.04 4.79 9.62
N GLY A 26 -2.66 5.31 10.69
CA GLY A 26 -2.08 6.31 11.57
C GLY A 26 -2.14 7.74 11.01
N TYR A 27 -1.52 8.67 11.73
CA TYR A 27 -1.35 10.07 11.34
C TYR A 27 0.14 10.46 11.30
N PRO A 28 0.96 9.73 10.51
CA PRO A 28 2.39 9.97 10.48
C PRO A 28 2.72 11.37 9.98
N LYS A 29 3.77 11.96 10.53
CA LYS A 29 4.27 13.26 10.07
C LYS A 29 4.73 13.21 8.62
N ARG A 30 4.72 14.34 7.94
CA ARG A 30 5.23 14.46 6.58
C ARG A 30 6.69 14.01 6.52
N GLY A 31 7.03 13.16 5.56
CA GLY A 31 8.36 12.58 5.40
C GLY A 31 8.60 11.31 6.23
N ASN A 32 7.60 10.83 6.98
CA ASN A 32 7.69 9.51 7.61
C ASN A 32 7.84 8.44 6.51
N PRO A 33 8.79 7.49 6.65
CA PRO A 33 8.90 6.40 5.68
C PRO A 33 7.60 5.58 5.61
N ILE A 34 7.16 5.22 4.41
CA ILE A 34 5.91 4.45 4.21
C ILE A 34 6.02 3.08 4.87
N PHE A 35 7.18 2.43 4.77
CA PHE A 35 7.45 1.14 5.41
C PHE A 35 7.84 1.26 6.89
N GLY A 36 7.98 2.50 7.40
CA GLY A 36 8.42 2.75 8.76
C GLY A 36 7.31 2.64 9.80
N LEU A 37 7.73 2.75 11.07
CA LEU A 37 6.80 2.91 12.19
C LEU A 37 6.12 4.28 12.11
N ALA A 38 4.87 4.37 12.54
CA ALA A 38 4.12 5.62 12.57
C ALA A 38 4.69 6.57 13.65
N VAL A 39 5.18 7.73 13.22
CA VAL A 39 5.64 8.81 14.12
C VAL A 39 4.78 10.04 13.85
N GLU A 40 3.98 10.46 14.81
CA GLU A 40 3.06 11.59 14.67
C GLU A 40 3.77 12.95 14.54
N LYS A 41 2.99 13.95 14.11
CA LYS A 41 3.51 15.27 13.69
C LYS A 41 4.41 15.98 14.70
N LEU A 42 4.16 15.85 15.99
CA LEU A 42 4.90 16.54 17.06
C LEU A 42 5.75 15.58 17.90
N GLN A 43 5.87 14.33 17.47
CA GLN A 43 6.60 13.30 18.20
C GLN A 43 7.91 12.94 17.52
N THR A 44 8.84 12.43 18.31
CA THR A 44 10.12 11.84 17.86
C THR A 44 10.08 10.32 17.94
N GLU A 45 9.28 9.78 18.85
CA GLU A 45 9.11 8.36 19.08
C GLU A 45 7.91 7.79 18.31
N PRO A 46 7.96 6.51 17.91
CA PRO A 46 6.83 5.83 17.30
C PRO A 46 5.61 5.77 18.22
N GLU A 47 4.44 6.00 17.63
CA GLU A 47 3.16 5.88 18.31
C GLU A 47 2.92 4.43 18.73
N LYS A 48 2.30 4.25 19.90
CA LYS A 48 1.99 2.93 20.46
C LYS A 48 0.51 2.62 20.37
N ALA A 49 0.20 1.41 19.90
CA ALA A 49 -1.15 0.86 19.96
C ALA A 49 -1.53 0.49 21.40
N LYS A 50 -2.78 0.03 21.61
CA LYS A 50 -3.30 -0.35 22.94
C LYS A 50 -2.52 -1.46 23.63
N ASP A 51 -1.79 -2.27 22.88
CA ASP A 51 -0.90 -3.32 23.39
C ASP A 51 0.49 -2.80 23.83
N GLY A 52 0.69 -1.48 23.78
CA GLY A 52 1.95 -0.82 24.16
C GLY A 52 3.06 -0.94 23.12
N MET A 53 2.85 -1.62 22.00
CA MET A 53 3.83 -1.78 20.93
C MET A 53 3.59 -0.78 19.79
N PRO A 54 4.65 -0.32 19.10
CA PRO A 54 4.48 0.50 17.92
C PRO A 54 3.86 -0.30 16.77
N TYR A 55 3.46 0.40 15.72
CA TYR A 55 2.91 -0.20 14.51
C TYR A 55 3.48 0.47 13.26
N THR A 56 3.47 -0.27 12.15
CA THR A 56 3.90 0.23 10.84
C THR A 56 2.80 1.08 10.20
N VAL A 57 3.19 2.10 9.42
CA VAL A 57 2.23 2.88 8.61
C VAL A 57 1.50 1.97 7.63
N LEU A 58 2.26 1.06 7.00
CA LEU A 58 1.77 0.10 6.03
C LEU A 58 1.33 -1.18 6.74
N GLY A 59 0.18 -1.71 6.36
CA GLY A 59 -0.35 -2.96 6.86
C GLY A 59 -1.29 -3.62 5.86
N TYR A 60 -1.85 -4.77 6.26
CA TYR A 60 -2.74 -5.54 5.42
C TYR A 60 -3.96 -6.03 6.20
N GLY A 61 -5.09 -6.16 5.53
CA GLY A 61 -6.30 -6.74 6.12
C GLY A 61 -6.12 -8.21 6.49
N ASN A 62 -5.34 -8.96 5.72
CA ASN A 62 -4.98 -10.35 6.00
C ASN A 62 -3.59 -10.69 5.45
N GLY A 63 -3.06 -11.85 5.84
CA GLY A 63 -1.78 -12.34 5.36
C GLY A 63 -0.92 -12.97 6.45
N PRO A 64 0.33 -13.36 6.13
CA PRO A 64 1.20 -14.07 7.06
C PRO A 64 1.61 -13.25 8.28
N GLY A 65 1.65 -11.91 8.17
CA GLY A 65 1.98 -11.01 9.27
C GLY A 65 0.92 -10.90 10.37
N GLY A 66 -0.25 -11.55 10.19
CA GLY A 66 -1.28 -11.65 11.22
C GLY A 66 -1.01 -12.71 12.29
N LYS A 67 0.06 -13.50 12.14
CA LYS A 67 0.43 -14.54 13.12
C LYS A 67 0.59 -13.94 14.53
N ARG A 68 -0.07 -14.57 15.50
CA ARG A 68 0.04 -14.24 16.91
C ARG A 68 0.83 -15.31 17.65
N ILE A 69 1.73 -14.90 18.54
CA ILE A 69 2.45 -15.80 19.44
C ILE A 69 1.90 -15.53 20.85
N ASN A 70 1.27 -16.53 21.45
CA ASN A 70 0.58 -16.38 22.75
C ASN A 70 -0.41 -15.21 22.78
N GLY A 71 -1.16 -15.03 21.69
CA GLY A 71 -2.13 -13.94 21.54
C GLY A 71 -1.54 -12.57 21.20
N THR A 72 -0.22 -12.44 21.13
CA THR A 72 0.49 -11.19 20.89
C THR A 72 0.98 -11.10 19.46
N ARG A 73 0.80 -9.94 18.80
CA ARG A 73 1.37 -9.67 17.49
C ARG A 73 2.90 -9.50 17.56
N GLN A 74 3.57 -9.63 16.44
CA GLN A 74 5.00 -9.35 16.36
C GLN A 74 5.29 -7.88 16.74
N ASN A 75 6.29 -7.66 17.59
CA ASN A 75 6.75 -6.32 17.93
C ASN A 75 7.74 -5.83 16.86
N PRO A 76 7.44 -4.74 16.13
CA PRO A 76 8.34 -4.21 15.12
C PRO A 76 9.45 -3.30 15.65
N THR A 77 9.56 -3.12 16.97
CA THR A 77 10.61 -2.29 17.56
C THR A 77 12.00 -2.84 17.24
N GLY A 78 12.86 -2.00 16.67
CA GLY A 78 14.23 -2.37 16.33
C GLY A 78 14.38 -3.29 15.12
N VAL A 79 13.27 -3.55 14.40
CA VAL A 79 13.29 -4.31 13.17
C VAL A 79 13.34 -3.35 11.97
N ASP A 80 14.14 -3.67 10.96
CA ASP A 80 14.09 -2.95 9.68
C ASP A 80 12.81 -3.34 8.94
N THR A 81 11.77 -2.52 9.11
CA THR A 81 10.46 -2.74 8.47
C THR A 81 10.45 -2.38 6.99
N GLY A 82 11.54 -1.80 6.46
CA GLY A 82 11.77 -1.54 5.04
C GLY A 82 12.52 -2.65 4.32
N ASP A 83 13.02 -3.65 5.04
CA ASP A 83 13.70 -4.80 4.42
C ASP A 83 12.73 -5.56 3.50
N LYS A 84 13.24 -6.00 2.34
CA LYS A 84 12.46 -6.74 1.34
C LYS A 84 11.85 -8.06 1.86
N ASP A 85 12.46 -8.65 2.88
CA ASP A 85 12.03 -9.90 3.48
C ASP A 85 11.16 -9.68 4.74
N TYR A 86 10.93 -8.40 5.13
CA TYR A 86 10.05 -8.08 6.24
C TYR A 86 8.59 -8.42 5.90
N VAL A 87 7.98 -9.22 6.76
CA VAL A 87 6.56 -9.59 6.63
C VAL A 87 5.69 -8.53 7.33
N GLN A 88 5.05 -7.69 6.54
CA GLN A 88 4.21 -6.60 7.03
C GLN A 88 3.06 -7.10 7.92
N GLN A 89 2.72 -6.31 8.94
CA GLN A 89 1.66 -6.64 9.88
C GLN A 89 0.30 -6.78 9.16
N SER A 90 -0.48 -7.77 9.56
CA SER A 90 -1.84 -7.97 9.05
C SER A 90 -2.85 -8.26 10.18
N ALA A 91 -4.13 -7.96 9.92
CA ALA A 91 -5.19 -8.15 10.90
C ALA A 91 -5.55 -9.62 11.06
N VAL A 92 -5.77 -10.33 9.96
CA VAL A 92 -6.13 -11.74 9.92
C VAL A 92 -4.95 -12.57 9.47
N TRP A 93 -4.66 -13.66 10.18
CA TRP A 93 -3.57 -14.55 9.82
C TRP A 93 -4.00 -15.55 8.74
N LEU A 94 -3.37 -15.44 7.58
CA LEU A 94 -3.47 -16.39 6.46
C LEU A 94 -2.07 -16.77 5.98
N SER A 95 -1.97 -17.85 5.20
CA SER A 95 -0.70 -18.29 4.59
C SER A 95 -0.18 -17.31 3.53
N SER A 96 -1.09 -16.61 2.87
CA SER A 96 -0.81 -15.54 1.90
C SER A 96 -1.84 -14.43 2.03
N GLU A 97 -1.52 -13.26 1.51
CA GLU A 97 -2.44 -12.14 1.38
C GLU A 97 -3.46 -12.43 0.27
N THR A 98 -4.66 -11.84 0.34
CA THR A 98 -5.70 -11.95 -0.68
C THR A 98 -5.76 -10.69 -1.55
N HIS A 99 -6.46 -10.81 -2.69
CA HIS A 99 -6.81 -9.65 -3.50
C HIS A 99 -7.84 -8.76 -2.78
N GLY A 100 -7.85 -7.47 -3.09
CA GLY A 100 -8.84 -6.51 -2.62
C GLY A 100 -10.01 -6.37 -3.60
N GLY A 101 -11.13 -5.87 -3.12
CA GLY A 101 -12.35 -5.66 -3.91
C GLY A 101 -12.64 -4.19 -4.22
N GLU A 102 -11.72 -3.29 -3.89
CA GLU A 102 -11.88 -1.86 -4.20
C GLU A 102 -11.61 -1.55 -5.68
N ASP A 103 -12.08 -0.38 -6.12
CA ASP A 103 -11.80 0.14 -7.45
C ASP A 103 -10.30 0.34 -7.66
N VAL A 104 -9.84 0.05 -8.87
CA VAL A 104 -8.46 0.32 -9.30
C VAL A 104 -8.43 1.49 -10.28
N GLY A 105 -7.34 2.28 -10.23
CA GLY A 105 -7.15 3.42 -11.13
C GLY A 105 -6.99 2.97 -12.58
N GLY A 106 -7.69 3.65 -13.50
CA GLY A 106 -7.49 3.53 -14.93
C GLY A 106 -6.88 4.81 -15.48
N PHE A 107 -5.75 4.71 -16.17
CA PHE A 107 -5.05 5.83 -16.81
C PHE A 107 -5.03 5.66 -18.31
N GLN A 108 -5.27 6.73 -19.05
CA GLN A 108 -5.26 6.70 -20.51
C GLN A 108 -4.45 7.86 -21.10
N SER A 109 -3.92 7.67 -22.31
CA SER A 109 -3.24 8.74 -23.03
C SER A 109 -4.23 9.82 -23.46
N LYS A 110 -3.78 11.10 -23.43
CA LYS A 110 -4.64 12.27 -23.75
C LYS A 110 -5.13 12.31 -25.21
N CYS A 111 -4.47 11.60 -26.14
CA CYS A 111 -4.76 11.73 -27.58
C CYS A 111 -6.10 11.16 -28.03
N VAL A 112 -6.72 10.24 -27.30
CA VAL A 112 -7.91 9.51 -27.78
C VAL A 112 -9.22 10.12 -27.31
N SER A 113 -9.22 10.88 -26.22
CA SER A 113 -10.45 11.45 -25.65
C SER A 113 -11.17 12.44 -26.57
N ARG A 114 -10.52 13.04 -27.56
CA ARG A 114 -11.14 13.98 -28.50
C ARG A 114 -11.87 13.30 -29.68
N LYS A 115 -11.49 12.07 -30.06
CA LYS A 115 -12.12 11.37 -31.21
C LYS A 115 -13.31 10.49 -30.83
N LEU A 116 -13.38 10.02 -29.58
CA LEU A 116 -14.48 9.16 -29.12
C LEU A 116 -15.79 9.90 -28.82
N TRP A 117 -15.72 11.21 -28.55
CA TRP A 117 -16.90 12.02 -28.18
C TRP A 117 -17.42 12.93 -29.30
N SER A 118 -16.83 12.88 -30.50
CA SER A 118 -17.27 13.71 -31.64
C SER A 118 -18.13 12.97 -32.67
N ARG A 119 -18.65 11.78 -32.32
CA ARG A 119 -19.62 11.03 -33.15
C ARG A 119 -20.86 10.65 -32.36
N THR A 120 -21.67 11.63 -32.07
CA THR A 120 -23.12 11.49 -31.91
C THR A 120 -23.79 12.60 -32.68
#